data_27398eaa54676f7ff8c9206efbd62389
#
_entry.id   27398eaa54676f7ff8c9206efbd62389
#
_cell.length_a   1.000
_cell.length_b   1.000
_cell.length_c   1.000
_cell.angle_alpha   90.00
_cell.angle_beta   90.00
_cell.angle_gamma   90.00
#
_symmetry.space_group_name_H-M   'P 1'
#
loop_
_entity.id
_entity.type
_entity.pdbx_description
1 polymer ?
#
loop_
_entity_poly.entity_id
_entity_poly.type
_entity_poly.pdbx_seq_one_letter_code
_entity_poly.pdbx_strand_id
1 'polypeptide(L)'
;MSIRAPDALPDILSAPPAARPRIEFWFEFGSNYSYLSVMRIEALADAAGVAVAWKPFLLGPVFRALGWQASPFVAQPAKGAYAMVDTARQCARHGLPWRRPSQFPRRALLPMRVAMLASNEPWMGAFCRAIMTMNFAEDRDIDSVQAVGEALTGLALPSEAILAAAEAAPNKEALRRQTDAALARGIFGAPTFFVGREMFWGNDRLEEALEWARREGGGEGGR
;
A
#
# COMPACT_ATOMS: atom_id res chain seq x y z
N MET A 1 -62.46 -14.62 -33.70
CA MET A 1 -61.21 -15.23 -33.25
C MET A 1 -60.25 -14.10 -32.96
N SER A 2 -60.07 -13.78 -31.66
CA SER A 2 -59.22 -12.64 -31.22
C SER A 2 -57.84 -13.22 -30.83
N ILE A 3 -56.82 -12.79 -31.50
CA ILE A 3 -55.45 -13.22 -31.23
C ILE A 3 -54.89 -12.34 -30.10
N ARG A 4 -54.62 -12.99 -28.96
CA ARG A 4 -53.98 -12.35 -27.78
C ARG A 4 -52.50 -12.11 -28.08
N ALA A 5 -52.01 -10.88 -27.87
CA ALA A 5 -50.61 -10.54 -27.95
C ALA A 5 -49.79 -11.26 -26.86
N PRO A 6 -48.54 -11.68 -27.12
CA PRO A 6 -47.71 -12.31 -26.11
C PRO A 6 -47.29 -11.31 -25.06
N ASP A 7 -47.30 -11.74 -23.79
CA ASP A 7 -46.85 -11.02 -22.61
C ASP A 7 -45.37 -10.57 -22.77
N ALA A 8 -45.10 -9.30 -22.52
CA ALA A 8 -43.75 -8.75 -22.49
C ALA A 8 -42.95 -9.42 -21.37
N LEU A 9 -41.77 -9.94 -21.72
CA LEU A 9 -40.78 -10.44 -20.77
C LEU A 9 -40.36 -9.34 -19.81
N PRO A 10 -40.23 -9.61 -18.51
CA PRO A 10 -39.73 -8.61 -17.56
C PRO A 10 -38.31 -8.24 -17.89
N ASP A 11 -38.05 -6.93 -17.98
CA ASP A 11 -36.75 -6.33 -18.20
C ASP A 11 -35.86 -6.59 -16.98
N ILE A 12 -35.06 -7.67 -17.01
CA ILE A 12 -34.06 -8.00 -15.97
C ILE A 12 -32.81 -7.18 -16.30
N LEU A 13 -32.91 -5.87 -16.24
CA LEU A 13 -31.74 -5.01 -16.13
C LEU A 13 -31.18 -5.19 -14.73
N SER A 14 -30.26 -6.14 -14.58
CA SER A 14 -29.46 -6.25 -13.38
C SER A 14 -28.75 -4.91 -13.15
N ALA A 15 -29.02 -4.27 -12.03
CA ALA A 15 -28.29 -3.08 -11.60
C ALA A 15 -26.79 -3.37 -11.67
N PRO A 16 -25.94 -2.43 -12.13
CA PRO A 16 -24.51 -2.65 -12.12
C PRO A 16 -24.07 -3.04 -10.70
N PRO A 17 -23.12 -3.99 -10.56
CA PRO A 17 -22.67 -4.41 -9.25
C PRO A 17 -22.22 -3.18 -8.46
N ALA A 18 -22.71 -3.03 -7.23
CA ALA A 18 -22.33 -1.93 -6.35
C ALA A 18 -20.80 -1.85 -6.27
N ALA A 19 -20.25 -0.64 -6.41
CA ALA A 19 -18.81 -0.43 -6.34
C ALA A 19 -18.31 -0.96 -4.98
N ARG A 20 -17.25 -1.79 -5.00
CA ARG A 20 -16.66 -2.32 -3.77
C ARG A 20 -16.26 -1.16 -2.85
N PRO A 21 -16.53 -1.24 -1.53
CA PRO A 21 -15.98 -0.28 -0.57
C PRO A 21 -14.47 -0.22 -0.70
N ARG A 22 -13.89 0.93 -0.39
CA ARG A 22 -12.49 1.20 -0.70
C ARG A 22 -11.71 1.58 0.55
N ILE A 23 -10.51 0.99 0.70
CA ILE A 23 -9.50 1.39 1.69
C ILE A 23 -8.33 2.07 0.97
N GLU A 24 -7.88 3.23 1.43
CA GLU A 24 -6.61 3.82 1.00
C GLU A 24 -5.49 3.27 1.88
N PHE A 25 -4.45 2.75 1.27
CA PHE A 25 -3.26 2.22 1.95
C PHE A 25 -2.04 3.09 1.67
N TRP A 26 -1.66 3.89 2.68
CA TRP A 26 -0.51 4.79 2.65
C TRP A 26 0.71 4.08 3.23
N PHE A 27 1.76 3.91 2.44
CA PHE A 27 2.90 3.07 2.78
C PHE A 27 4.22 3.62 2.25
N GLU A 28 5.33 3.08 2.76
CA GLU A 28 6.69 3.39 2.33
C GLU A 28 7.58 2.16 2.49
N PHE A 29 8.48 1.89 1.53
CA PHE A 29 9.27 0.65 1.47
C PHE A 29 10.37 0.54 2.54
N GLY A 30 10.82 1.64 3.16
CA GLY A 30 11.73 1.61 4.30
C GLY A 30 11.05 1.28 5.63
N SER A 31 9.71 1.23 5.66
CA SER A 31 8.94 0.94 6.87
C SER A 31 8.78 -0.58 7.08
N ASN A 32 9.33 -1.09 8.18
CA ASN A 32 9.18 -2.47 8.62
C ASN A 32 7.73 -2.86 8.94
N TYR A 33 6.91 -1.93 9.42
CA TYR A 33 5.48 -2.17 9.65
C TYR A 33 4.66 -2.10 8.36
N SER A 34 5.09 -1.29 7.36
CA SER A 34 4.50 -1.37 6.01
C SER A 34 4.75 -2.71 5.35
N TYR A 35 5.91 -3.35 5.61
CA TYR A 35 6.19 -4.71 5.13
C TYR A 35 5.09 -5.68 5.53
N LEU A 36 4.74 -5.74 6.81
CA LEU A 36 3.70 -6.63 7.35
C LEU A 36 2.34 -6.40 6.67
N SER A 37 2.01 -5.15 6.37
CA SER A 37 0.75 -4.80 5.72
C SER A 37 0.76 -5.11 4.22
N VAL A 38 1.85 -4.76 3.51
CA VAL A 38 2.00 -5.03 2.07
C VAL A 38 1.85 -6.52 1.76
N MET A 39 2.44 -7.38 2.60
CA MET A 39 2.41 -8.82 2.38
C MET A 39 1.02 -9.45 2.59
N ARG A 40 0.09 -8.76 3.24
CA ARG A 40 -1.21 -9.33 3.65
C ARG A 40 -2.43 -8.62 3.08
N ILE A 41 -2.29 -7.33 2.73
CA ILE A 41 -3.45 -6.47 2.47
C ILE A 41 -4.32 -6.94 1.31
N GLU A 42 -3.74 -7.43 0.21
CA GLU A 42 -4.54 -7.86 -0.95
C GLU A 42 -5.43 -9.06 -0.60
N ALA A 43 -4.85 -10.10 0.01
CA ALA A 43 -5.61 -11.29 0.40
C ALA A 43 -6.70 -10.96 1.43
N LEU A 44 -6.40 -10.10 2.41
CA LEU A 44 -7.36 -9.69 3.44
C LEU A 44 -8.47 -8.80 2.86
N ALA A 45 -8.12 -7.88 1.96
CA ALA A 45 -9.09 -7.01 1.29
C ALA A 45 -10.02 -7.79 0.36
N ASP A 46 -9.48 -8.74 -0.41
CA ASP A 46 -10.29 -9.62 -1.26
C ASP A 46 -11.25 -10.47 -0.44
N ALA A 47 -10.80 -11.04 0.67
CA ALA A 47 -11.66 -11.80 1.59
C ALA A 47 -12.76 -10.93 2.23
N ALA A 48 -12.47 -9.64 2.44
CA ALA A 48 -13.43 -8.66 2.96
C ALA A 48 -14.33 -8.03 1.88
N GLY A 49 -14.08 -8.29 0.58
CA GLY A 49 -14.79 -7.65 -0.52
C GLY A 49 -14.46 -6.15 -0.67
N VAL A 50 -13.30 -5.70 -0.19
CA VAL A 50 -12.84 -4.31 -0.19
C VAL A 50 -11.79 -4.09 -1.28
N ALA A 51 -11.84 -2.95 -1.96
CA ALA A 51 -10.83 -2.56 -2.95
C ALA A 51 -9.69 -1.77 -2.28
N VAL A 52 -8.44 -2.08 -2.63
CA VAL A 52 -7.26 -1.37 -2.11
C VAL A 52 -6.86 -0.25 -3.06
N ALA A 53 -6.74 0.96 -2.53
CA ALA A 53 -6.13 2.10 -3.21
C ALA A 53 -4.72 2.33 -2.68
N TRP A 54 -3.73 1.97 -3.44
CA TRP A 54 -2.33 2.13 -3.08
C TRP A 54 -1.90 3.60 -3.11
N LYS A 55 -1.30 4.08 -2.01
CA LYS A 55 -0.89 5.47 -1.80
C LYS A 55 0.56 5.53 -1.36
N PRO A 56 1.52 5.36 -2.28
CA PRO A 56 2.94 5.52 -1.95
C PRO A 56 3.26 6.96 -1.56
N PHE A 57 4.01 7.17 -0.47
CA PHE A 57 4.45 8.48 -0.02
C PHE A 57 5.82 8.40 0.68
N LEU A 58 6.48 9.52 0.89
CA LEU A 58 7.81 9.55 1.50
C LEU A 58 7.73 9.95 2.97
N LEU A 59 8.17 9.06 3.88
CA LEU A 59 8.25 9.33 5.32
C LEU A 59 9.28 10.40 5.69
N GLY A 60 10.39 10.49 4.95
CA GLY A 60 11.42 11.48 5.25
C GLY A 60 10.93 12.92 5.30
N PRO A 61 10.21 13.44 4.30
CA PRO A 61 9.59 14.76 4.36
C PRO A 61 8.57 14.90 5.49
N VAL A 62 7.76 13.87 5.75
CA VAL A 62 6.78 13.87 6.86
C VAL A 62 7.49 14.02 8.20
N PHE A 63 8.52 13.24 8.45
CA PHE A 63 9.29 13.35 9.71
C PHE A 63 9.93 14.72 9.87
N ARG A 64 10.48 15.31 8.79
CA ARG A 64 11.04 16.67 8.85
C ARG A 64 9.99 17.72 9.19
N ALA A 65 8.81 17.64 8.59
CA ALA A 65 7.70 18.56 8.89
C ALA A 65 7.22 18.45 10.36
N LEU A 66 7.37 17.28 10.97
CA LEU A 66 7.08 17.02 12.38
C LEU A 66 8.27 17.36 13.32
N GLY A 67 9.36 17.95 12.79
CA GLY A 67 10.53 18.34 13.59
C GLY A 67 11.56 17.22 13.84
N TRP A 68 11.43 16.07 13.21
CA TRP A 68 12.39 14.96 13.35
C TRP A 68 13.52 15.06 12.32
N GLN A 69 14.77 14.92 12.77
CA GLN A 69 15.94 14.89 11.89
C GLN A 69 16.15 13.54 11.22
N ALA A 70 15.57 12.46 11.77
CA ALA A 70 15.67 11.09 11.29
C ALA A 70 14.38 10.33 11.61
N SER A 71 14.29 9.07 11.15
CA SER A 71 13.23 8.16 11.59
C SER A 71 13.16 8.08 13.12
N PRO A 72 11.97 8.06 13.74
CA PRO A 72 11.83 7.86 15.19
C PRO A 72 12.55 6.62 15.72
N PHE A 73 12.72 5.59 14.90
CA PHE A 73 13.44 4.36 15.27
C PHE A 73 14.97 4.53 15.25
N VAL A 74 15.48 5.52 14.51
CA VAL A 74 16.90 5.92 14.54
C VAL A 74 17.14 6.90 15.69
N ALA A 75 16.27 7.89 15.85
CA ALA A 75 16.37 8.93 16.88
C ALA A 75 16.20 8.36 18.31
N GLN A 76 15.48 7.25 18.45
CA GLN A 76 15.21 6.56 19.72
C GLN A 76 15.71 5.11 19.64
N PRO A 77 17.01 4.81 19.95
CA PRO A 77 17.61 3.49 19.74
C PRO A 77 16.87 2.34 20.42
N ALA A 78 16.39 2.55 21.66
CA ALA A 78 15.62 1.52 22.37
C ALA A 78 14.31 1.18 21.66
N LYS A 79 13.61 2.19 21.12
CA LYS A 79 12.39 2.00 20.33
C LYS A 79 12.69 1.30 19.00
N GLY A 80 13.79 1.66 18.35
CA GLY A 80 14.25 1.00 17.13
C GLY A 80 14.59 -0.45 17.34
N ALA A 81 15.30 -0.77 18.43
CA ALA A 81 15.63 -2.15 18.81
C ALA A 81 14.36 -2.97 19.08
N TYR A 82 13.40 -2.40 19.83
CA TYR A 82 12.12 -3.04 20.07
C TYR A 82 11.34 -3.29 18.78
N ALA A 83 11.27 -2.30 17.87
CA ALA A 83 10.57 -2.44 16.60
C ALA A 83 11.09 -3.61 15.76
N MET A 84 12.39 -3.90 15.79
CA MET A 84 12.98 -5.07 15.10
C MET A 84 12.54 -6.40 15.72
N VAL A 85 12.49 -6.47 17.05
CA VAL A 85 11.99 -7.66 17.77
C VAL A 85 10.51 -7.87 17.53
N ASP A 86 9.73 -6.80 17.59
CA ASP A 86 8.28 -6.85 17.34
C ASP A 86 7.97 -7.29 15.91
N THR A 87 8.65 -6.70 14.91
CA THR A 87 8.47 -7.12 13.50
C THR A 87 8.79 -8.60 13.30
N ALA A 88 9.85 -9.11 13.91
CA ALA A 88 10.19 -10.54 13.83
C ALA A 88 9.06 -11.43 14.42
N ARG A 89 8.48 -11.02 15.55
CA ARG A 89 7.33 -11.72 16.16
C ARG A 89 6.10 -11.69 15.28
N GLN A 90 5.79 -10.53 14.69
CA GLN A 90 4.65 -10.37 13.79
C GLN A 90 4.85 -11.19 12.50
N CYS A 91 6.06 -11.20 11.94
CA CYS A 91 6.39 -12.06 10.80
C CYS A 91 6.18 -13.55 11.13
N ALA A 92 6.68 -14.01 12.27
CA ALA A 92 6.46 -15.39 12.71
C ALA A 92 4.96 -15.72 12.89
N ARG A 93 4.20 -14.79 13.48
CA ARG A 93 2.73 -14.93 13.65
C ARG A 93 1.98 -15.06 12.33
N HIS A 94 2.41 -14.33 11.30
CA HIS A 94 1.75 -14.30 10.00
C HIS A 94 2.39 -15.22 8.95
N GLY A 95 3.40 -16.02 9.33
CA GLY A 95 4.11 -16.91 8.40
C GLY A 95 4.90 -16.16 7.32
N LEU A 96 5.36 -14.94 7.61
CA LEU A 96 6.12 -14.11 6.68
C LEU A 96 7.62 -14.34 6.86
N PRO A 97 8.41 -14.41 5.77
CA PRO A 97 9.85 -14.48 5.87
C PRO A 97 10.39 -13.19 6.50
N TRP A 98 11.43 -13.33 7.34
CA TRP A 98 12.05 -12.20 8.00
C TRP A 98 13.55 -12.36 8.14
N ARG A 99 14.26 -11.34 7.72
CA ARG A 99 15.68 -11.16 8.02
C ARG A 99 15.88 -9.73 8.50
N ARG A 100 16.51 -9.56 9.66
CA ARG A 100 16.81 -8.21 10.17
C ARG A 100 17.69 -7.46 9.17
N PRO A 101 17.23 -6.28 8.66
CA PRO A 101 18.02 -5.51 7.71
C PRO A 101 19.36 -5.07 8.30
N SER A 102 20.44 -5.26 7.56
CA SER A 102 21.77 -4.77 7.93
C SER A 102 21.85 -3.25 7.91
N GLN A 103 20.98 -2.60 7.11
CA GLN A 103 20.79 -1.15 7.04
C GLN A 103 19.32 -0.79 7.24
N PHE A 104 19.01 0.04 8.22
CA PHE A 104 17.63 0.45 8.51
C PHE A 104 17.53 1.91 8.97
N PRO A 105 16.56 2.68 8.43
CA PRO A 105 15.76 2.34 7.25
C PRO A 105 16.61 2.40 5.97
N ARG A 106 16.33 1.51 5.01
CA ARG A 106 16.91 1.64 3.68
C ARG A 106 16.26 2.79 2.93
N ARG A 107 17.06 3.48 2.14
CA ARG A 107 16.56 4.40 1.14
C ARG A 107 15.71 3.64 0.12
N ALA A 108 14.62 4.24 -0.31
CA ALA A 108 13.65 3.60 -1.20
C ALA A 108 13.06 4.57 -2.23
N LEU A 109 13.82 5.60 -2.63
CA LEU A 109 13.28 6.68 -3.47
C LEU A 109 12.89 6.17 -4.86
N LEU A 110 13.73 5.37 -5.50
CA LEU A 110 13.47 4.83 -6.83
C LEU A 110 12.25 3.89 -6.83
N PRO A 111 12.15 2.87 -5.95
CA PRO A 111 10.97 2.01 -5.94
C PRO A 111 9.69 2.77 -5.54
N MET A 112 9.76 3.82 -4.68
CA MET A 112 8.60 4.66 -4.40
C MET A 112 8.13 5.46 -5.63
N ARG A 113 9.03 5.86 -6.52
CA ARG A 113 8.68 6.46 -7.81
C ARG A 113 8.02 5.46 -8.75
N VAL A 114 8.52 4.22 -8.81
CA VAL A 114 7.86 3.14 -9.56
C VAL A 114 6.47 2.85 -8.98
N ALA A 115 6.33 2.76 -7.66
CA ALA A 115 5.04 2.57 -7.00
C ALA A 115 4.06 3.72 -7.28
N MET A 116 4.54 4.96 -7.40
CA MET A 116 3.70 6.10 -7.77
C MET A 116 3.15 5.96 -9.19
N LEU A 117 4.00 5.56 -10.13
CA LEU A 117 3.60 5.26 -11.51
C LEU A 117 2.60 4.10 -11.57
N ALA A 118 2.80 3.08 -10.73
CA ALA A 118 2.04 1.83 -10.70
C ALA A 118 0.76 1.87 -9.85
N SER A 119 0.41 2.99 -9.23
CA SER A 119 -0.62 3.05 -8.18
C SER A 119 -2.02 2.55 -8.61
N ASN A 120 -2.31 2.51 -9.90
CA ASN A 120 -3.55 1.97 -10.46
C ASN A 120 -3.31 0.74 -11.37
N GLU A 121 -2.09 0.25 -11.44
CA GLU A 121 -1.72 -0.88 -12.29
C GLU A 121 -2.00 -2.22 -11.58
N PRO A 122 -2.41 -3.27 -12.31
CA PRO A 122 -2.73 -4.57 -11.72
C PRO A 122 -1.52 -5.28 -11.10
N TRP A 123 -0.30 -4.89 -11.47
CA TRP A 123 0.95 -5.45 -10.95
C TRP A 123 1.47 -4.71 -9.69
N MET A 124 0.79 -3.68 -9.23
CA MET A 124 1.22 -2.85 -8.09
C MET A 124 1.51 -3.67 -6.83
N GLY A 125 0.59 -4.53 -6.42
CA GLY A 125 0.77 -5.36 -5.23
C GLY A 125 1.91 -6.35 -5.35
N ALA A 126 2.07 -6.97 -6.52
CA ALA A 126 3.19 -7.88 -6.80
C ALA A 126 4.54 -7.17 -6.73
N PHE A 127 4.65 -5.96 -7.31
CA PHE A 127 5.84 -5.13 -7.22
C PHE A 127 6.16 -4.75 -5.76
N CYS A 128 5.15 -4.31 -5.01
CA CYS A 128 5.35 -3.97 -3.60
C CYS A 128 5.86 -5.16 -2.78
N ARG A 129 5.29 -6.35 -2.98
CA ARG A 129 5.77 -7.57 -2.32
C ARG A 129 7.21 -7.92 -2.70
N ALA A 130 7.58 -7.80 -3.98
CA ALA A 130 8.94 -8.07 -4.44
C ALA A 130 9.96 -7.15 -3.75
N ILE A 131 9.74 -5.84 -3.78
CA ILE A 131 10.64 -4.86 -3.12
C ILE A 131 10.70 -5.08 -1.61
N MET A 132 9.57 -5.35 -0.96
CA MET A 132 9.53 -5.61 0.48
C MET A 132 10.25 -6.92 0.86
N THR A 133 10.13 -7.96 0.02
CA THR A 133 10.87 -9.23 0.21
C THR A 133 12.38 -9.00 0.11
N MET A 134 12.84 -8.29 -0.91
CA MET A 134 14.25 -7.93 -1.04
C MET A 134 14.77 -7.20 0.20
N ASN A 135 13.99 -6.24 0.74
CA ASN A 135 14.39 -5.46 1.90
C ASN A 135 14.39 -6.27 3.21
N PHE A 136 13.29 -6.96 3.52
CA PHE A 136 13.02 -7.49 4.85
C PHE A 136 13.12 -9.01 4.98
N ALA A 137 13.22 -9.73 3.88
CA ALA A 137 13.44 -11.19 3.89
C ALA A 137 14.83 -11.57 3.37
N GLU A 138 15.39 -10.80 2.43
CA GLU A 138 16.66 -11.12 1.78
C GLU A 138 17.83 -10.23 2.23
N ASP A 139 17.55 -9.12 2.92
CA ASP A 139 18.53 -8.10 3.33
C ASP A 139 19.30 -7.50 2.15
N ARG A 140 18.62 -7.20 1.07
CA ARG A 140 19.17 -6.66 -0.18
C ARG A 140 18.91 -5.18 -0.33
N ASP A 141 19.72 -4.51 -1.15
CA ASP A 141 19.45 -3.14 -1.63
C ASP A 141 18.14 -3.11 -2.44
N ILE A 142 17.42 -1.99 -2.31
CA ILE A 142 16.14 -1.76 -2.97
C ILE A 142 16.07 -0.44 -3.74
N ASP A 143 17.13 0.38 -3.73
CA ASP A 143 17.10 1.74 -4.30
C ASP A 143 17.98 1.88 -5.56
N SER A 144 18.79 0.88 -5.90
CA SER A 144 19.57 0.90 -7.13
C SER A 144 18.70 0.56 -8.36
N VAL A 145 19.11 1.07 -9.52
CA VAL A 145 18.50 0.75 -10.81
C VAL A 145 18.51 -0.76 -11.06
N GLN A 146 19.60 -1.43 -10.68
CA GLN A 146 19.72 -2.88 -10.82
C GLN A 146 18.66 -3.59 -9.95
N ALA A 147 18.57 -3.29 -8.66
CA ALA A 147 17.65 -3.97 -7.74
C ALA A 147 16.17 -3.78 -8.15
N VAL A 148 15.79 -2.55 -8.50
CA VAL A 148 14.42 -2.25 -8.96
C VAL A 148 14.15 -2.89 -10.33
N GLY A 149 15.15 -2.89 -11.24
CA GLY A 149 15.07 -3.55 -12.54
C GLY A 149 14.89 -5.06 -12.42
N GLU A 150 15.59 -5.72 -11.51
CA GLU A 150 15.42 -7.14 -11.19
C GLU A 150 13.99 -7.45 -10.71
N ALA A 151 13.44 -6.63 -9.81
CA ALA A 151 12.08 -6.80 -9.33
C ALA A 151 11.04 -6.68 -10.47
N LEU A 152 11.20 -5.70 -11.36
CA LEU A 152 10.31 -5.51 -12.51
C LEU A 152 10.45 -6.66 -13.52
N THR A 153 11.66 -7.07 -13.84
CA THR A 153 11.94 -8.17 -14.77
C THR A 153 11.39 -9.51 -14.22
N GLY A 154 11.51 -9.74 -12.91
CA GLY A 154 10.91 -10.90 -12.25
C GLY A 154 9.39 -10.97 -12.38
N LEU A 155 8.74 -9.84 -12.65
CA LEU A 155 7.30 -9.73 -12.93
C LEU A 155 6.98 -9.72 -14.43
N ALA A 156 7.96 -10.01 -15.29
CA ALA A 156 7.84 -9.94 -16.74
C ALA A 156 7.39 -8.55 -17.28
N LEU A 157 7.78 -7.48 -16.58
CA LEU A 157 7.46 -6.11 -16.97
C LEU A 157 8.61 -5.46 -17.75
N PRO A 158 8.33 -4.45 -18.61
CA PRO A 158 9.33 -3.73 -19.38
C PRO A 158 10.14 -2.79 -18.48
N SER A 159 11.12 -3.34 -17.74
CA SER A 159 11.86 -2.67 -16.67
C SER A 159 12.50 -1.36 -17.10
N GLU A 160 13.16 -1.30 -18.26
CA GLU A 160 13.83 -0.10 -18.76
C GLU A 160 12.83 1.06 -18.98
N ALA A 161 11.71 0.79 -19.64
CA ALA A 161 10.68 1.80 -19.92
C ALA A 161 10.03 2.30 -18.61
N ILE A 162 9.75 1.40 -17.66
CA ILE A 162 9.18 1.76 -16.37
C ILE A 162 10.16 2.59 -15.53
N LEU A 163 11.43 2.22 -15.49
CA LEU A 163 12.47 2.97 -14.78
C LEU A 163 12.63 4.38 -15.35
N ALA A 164 12.66 4.51 -16.68
CA ALA A 164 12.73 5.82 -17.34
C ALA A 164 11.51 6.69 -17.01
N ALA A 165 10.30 6.12 -17.07
CA ALA A 165 9.07 6.82 -16.71
C ALA A 165 9.03 7.19 -15.20
N ALA A 166 9.51 6.32 -14.32
CA ALA A 166 9.59 6.59 -12.89
C ALA A 166 10.50 7.78 -12.56
N GLU A 167 11.58 7.96 -13.34
CA GLU A 167 12.52 9.07 -13.19
C GLU A 167 12.08 10.36 -13.93
N ALA A 168 11.01 10.33 -14.71
CA ALA A 168 10.49 11.50 -15.41
C ALA A 168 9.97 12.58 -14.44
N ALA A 169 10.12 13.84 -14.79
CA ALA A 169 9.74 14.98 -13.95
C ALA A 169 8.25 14.96 -13.52
N PRO A 170 7.27 14.61 -14.38
CA PRO A 170 5.88 14.54 -13.97
C PRO A 170 5.62 13.52 -12.84
N ASN A 171 6.28 12.36 -12.89
CA ASN A 171 6.12 11.32 -11.87
C ASN A 171 6.80 11.70 -10.52
N LYS A 172 7.98 12.31 -10.59
CA LYS A 172 8.66 12.88 -9.40
C LYS A 172 7.76 13.91 -8.70
N GLU A 173 7.15 14.77 -9.47
CA GLU A 173 6.22 15.78 -8.98
C GLU A 173 4.92 15.14 -8.43
N ALA A 174 4.42 14.08 -9.05
CA ALA A 174 3.27 13.34 -8.55
C ALA A 174 3.53 12.72 -7.17
N LEU A 175 4.69 12.09 -6.97
CA LEU A 175 5.10 11.55 -5.66
C LEU A 175 5.28 12.65 -4.62
N ARG A 176 5.81 13.82 -5.01
CA ARG A 176 5.92 14.98 -4.12
C ARG A 176 4.53 15.44 -3.67
N ARG A 177 3.63 15.72 -4.61
CA ARG A 177 2.24 16.12 -4.31
C ARG A 177 1.51 15.10 -3.44
N GLN A 178 1.71 13.80 -3.67
CA GLN A 178 1.11 12.76 -2.82
C GLN A 178 1.67 12.78 -1.41
N THR A 179 2.97 13.06 -1.25
CA THR A 179 3.59 13.23 0.07
C THR A 179 3.08 14.49 0.79
N ASP A 180 2.87 15.59 0.06
CA ASP A 180 2.26 16.80 0.61
C ASP A 180 0.80 16.54 1.03
N ALA A 181 0.06 15.75 0.25
CA ALA A 181 -1.30 15.32 0.60
C ALA A 181 -1.32 14.44 1.86
N ALA A 182 -0.31 13.57 2.05
CA ALA A 182 -0.17 12.79 3.28
C ALA A 182 -0.03 13.71 4.51
N LEU A 183 0.82 14.74 4.41
CA LEU A 183 0.98 15.75 5.46
C LEU A 183 -0.31 16.52 5.74
N ALA A 184 -0.99 16.99 4.69
CA ALA A 184 -2.25 17.72 4.81
C ALA A 184 -3.37 16.88 5.47
N ARG A 185 -3.33 15.56 5.32
CA ARG A 185 -4.25 14.61 5.97
C ARG A 185 -3.84 14.22 7.40
N GLY A 186 -2.74 14.77 7.92
CA GLY A 186 -2.26 14.48 9.27
C GLY A 186 -1.54 13.14 9.42
N ILE A 187 -1.06 12.54 8.32
CA ILE A 187 -0.26 11.31 8.40
C ILE A 187 1.08 11.61 9.06
N PHE A 188 1.43 10.83 10.07
CA PHE A 188 2.67 10.96 10.84
C PHE A 188 3.55 9.69 10.82
N GLY A 189 3.10 8.63 10.14
CA GLY A 189 3.83 7.36 10.05
C GLY A 189 3.26 6.42 8.99
N ALA A 190 3.89 5.28 8.79
CA ALA A 190 3.46 4.23 7.85
C ALA A 190 3.57 2.85 8.51
N PRO A 191 2.64 1.92 8.22
CA PRO A 191 1.47 2.10 7.34
C PRO A 191 0.38 2.98 7.96
N THR A 192 -0.39 3.65 7.12
CA THR A 192 -1.63 4.34 7.50
C THR A 192 -2.72 3.96 6.51
N PHE A 193 -3.92 3.76 7.00
CA PHE A 193 -5.09 3.43 6.18
C PHE A 193 -6.15 4.52 6.36
N PHE A 194 -6.93 4.76 5.30
CA PHE A 194 -8.13 5.59 5.40
C PHE A 194 -9.32 4.86 4.80
N VAL A 195 -10.44 4.98 5.49
CA VAL A 195 -11.77 4.65 5.00
C VAL A 195 -12.59 5.93 5.09
N GLY A 196 -12.94 6.50 3.95
CA GLY A 196 -13.51 7.85 3.94
C GLY A 196 -12.61 8.87 4.63
N ARG A 197 -13.05 9.38 5.78
CA ARG A 197 -12.30 10.33 6.61
C ARG A 197 -11.60 9.68 7.81
N GLU A 198 -11.96 8.45 8.14
CA GLU A 198 -11.42 7.75 9.29
C GLU A 198 -10.00 7.24 9.05
N MET A 199 -9.08 7.57 9.95
CA MET A 199 -7.67 7.22 9.87
C MET A 199 -7.34 6.07 10.83
N PHE A 200 -6.62 5.06 10.31
CA PHE A 200 -6.10 3.92 11.06
C PHE A 200 -4.58 3.87 10.87
N TRP A 201 -3.81 4.07 11.92
CA TRP A 201 -2.36 4.04 11.84
C TRP A 201 -1.78 2.80 12.49
N GLY A 202 -0.94 2.10 11.75
CA GLY A 202 -0.20 0.92 12.19
C GLY A 202 -0.66 -0.37 11.50
N ASN A 203 0.27 -1.33 11.39
CA ASN A 203 -0.04 -2.65 10.81
C ASN A 203 -1.13 -3.39 11.61
N ASP A 204 -1.18 -3.17 12.91
CA ASP A 204 -2.17 -3.75 13.83
C ASP A 204 -3.59 -3.19 13.66
N ARG A 205 -3.77 -2.16 12.82
CA ARG A 205 -5.07 -1.57 12.46
C ARG A 205 -5.59 -2.03 11.11
N LEU A 206 -4.85 -2.85 10.36
CA LEU A 206 -5.25 -3.27 9.01
C LEU A 206 -6.60 -3.99 9.00
N GLU A 207 -6.76 -4.98 9.85
CA GLU A 207 -7.99 -5.79 9.91
C GLU A 207 -9.19 -4.94 10.38
N GLU A 208 -8.98 -4.05 11.35
CA GLU A 208 -10.01 -3.11 11.82
C GLU A 208 -10.45 -2.14 10.71
N ALA A 209 -9.49 -1.59 9.95
CA ALA A 209 -9.79 -0.70 8.82
C ALA A 209 -10.56 -1.40 7.71
N LEU A 210 -10.25 -2.66 7.41
CA LEU A 210 -10.99 -3.46 6.43
C LEU A 210 -12.41 -3.78 6.91
N GLU A 211 -12.58 -4.11 8.19
CA GLU A 211 -13.90 -4.33 8.78
C GLU A 211 -14.74 -3.05 8.75
N TRP A 212 -14.14 -1.91 9.05
CA TRP A 212 -14.79 -0.60 8.94
C TRP A 212 -15.26 -0.31 7.52
N ALA A 213 -14.39 -0.51 6.52
CA ALA A 213 -14.73 -0.33 5.11
C ALA A 213 -15.92 -1.21 4.67
N ARG A 214 -15.95 -2.47 5.13
CA ARG A 214 -17.03 -3.39 4.84
C ARG A 214 -18.37 -2.92 5.42
N ARG A 215 -18.35 -2.35 6.64
CA ARG A 215 -19.56 -1.83 7.31
C ARG A 215 -20.12 -0.60 6.60
N GLU A 216 -19.25 0.34 6.20
CA GLU A 216 -19.68 1.54 5.47
C GLU A 216 -20.27 1.20 4.09
N GLY A 217 -19.65 0.26 3.36
CA GLY A 217 -20.18 -0.19 2.06
C GLY A 217 -21.47 -1.00 2.14
N GLY A 218 -21.78 -1.59 3.31
CA GLY A 218 -23.04 -2.30 3.58
C GLY A 218 -24.16 -1.40 4.12
N GLY A 219 -23.85 -0.16 4.52
CA GLY A 219 -24.78 0.76 5.18
C GLY A 219 -25.65 1.64 4.27
N GLU A 220 -25.44 1.67 2.98
CA GLU A 220 -26.27 2.48 2.04
C GLU A 220 -27.61 1.84 1.67
N GLY A 221 -27.95 0.67 2.25
CA GLY A 221 -29.23 -0.02 2.00
C GLY A 221 -30.31 0.12 3.08
N GLY A 222 -30.10 0.98 4.10
CA GLY A 222 -31.02 1.03 5.23
C GLY A 222 -31.07 2.35 5.97
N ARG A 223 -31.50 3.44 5.32
CA ARG A 223 -32.16 4.59 5.97
C ARG A 223 -33.17 5.23 5.00
#